data_e67f56282a64711d5d20f7a602b2dced
#
_entry.id   e67f56282a64711d5d20f7a602b2dced
#
_cell.length_a   1.000
_cell.length_b   1.000
_cell.length_c   1.000
_cell.angle_alpha   90.00
_cell.angle_beta   90.00
_cell.angle_gamma   90.00
#
_symmetry.space_group_name_H-M   'P 1'
#
loop_
_entity.id
_entity.type
_entity.pdbx_description
1 polymer ?
#
loop_
_entity_poly.entity_id
_entity_poly.type
_entity_poly.pdbx_seq_one_letter_code
_entity_poly.pdbx_strand_id
1 'polypeptide(L)'
;MKRGRDDTAPPNVLMLGTGEYTTGFVGTGAADSDKGTGVVALVMLDLKRRGKVGRVGMCGTNGKKLPQIRAHMQRVLGDVYEGIEPSCVETWPADGTVDDKAYLAACQAFEPGDVAIIFTPDDTHFAIAAACLKRGARARRARRGLLLVLTPLSLSLCCCGGRLQACTS
;
A
#
# COMPACT_ATOMS: atom_id res chain seq x y z
N MET A 1 14.99 -11.71 -20.86
CA MET A 1 13.63 -12.27 -20.92
C MET A 1 13.09 -12.25 -19.49
N LYS A 2 12.22 -11.29 -19.10
CA LYS A 2 11.62 -11.27 -17.76
C LYS A 2 10.52 -12.33 -17.74
N ARG A 3 10.64 -13.30 -16.83
CA ARG A 3 9.58 -14.29 -16.61
C ARG A 3 8.33 -13.53 -16.18
N GLY A 4 7.23 -13.70 -16.92
CA GLY A 4 5.93 -13.23 -16.49
C GLY A 4 5.57 -13.92 -15.17
N ARG A 5 4.85 -13.20 -14.32
CA ARG A 5 4.30 -13.75 -13.07
C ARG A 5 3.42 -14.97 -13.43
N ASP A 6 3.50 -16.00 -12.61
CA ASP A 6 2.53 -17.11 -12.66
C ASP A 6 1.15 -16.55 -12.32
N ASP A 7 0.19 -16.66 -13.25
CA ASP A 7 -1.18 -16.14 -13.09
C ASP A 7 -1.95 -16.81 -11.93
N THR A 8 -1.41 -17.88 -11.36
CA THR A 8 -1.99 -18.57 -10.21
C THR A 8 -1.48 -18.03 -8.86
N ALA A 9 -0.35 -17.33 -8.86
CA ALA A 9 0.23 -16.78 -7.63
C ALA A 9 -0.60 -15.58 -7.10
N PRO A 10 -0.82 -15.48 -5.78
CA PRO A 10 -1.55 -14.37 -5.20
C PRO A 10 -0.83 -13.03 -5.47
N PRO A 11 -1.58 -11.91 -5.67
CA PRO A 11 -0.99 -10.60 -5.90
C PRO A 11 -0.21 -10.13 -4.69
N ASN A 12 0.91 -9.41 -4.91
CA ASN A 12 1.53 -8.64 -3.85
C ASN A 12 0.77 -7.33 -3.64
N VAL A 13 0.89 -6.74 -2.47
CA VAL A 13 0.21 -5.49 -2.12
C VAL A 13 1.20 -4.47 -1.61
N LEU A 14 1.13 -3.26 -2.16
CA LEU A 14 1.84 -2.09 -1.70
C LEU A 14 0.85 -1.09 -1.10
N MET A 15 0.97 -0.83 0.20
CA MET A 15 0.23 0.21 0.91
C MET A 15 1.04 1.52 0.83
N LEU A 16 0.44 2.56 0.27
CA LEU A 16 1.04 3.88 0.13
C LEU A 16 0.34 4.83 1.12
N GLY A 17 1.09 5.29 2.10
CA GLY A 17 0.63 5.99 3.28
C GLY A 17 0.80 5.14 4.55
N THR A 18 1.27 5.78 5.62
CA THR A 18 1.57 5.14 6.92
C THR A 18 0.76 5.75 8.06
N GLY A 19 -0.30 6.46 7.73
CA GLY A 19 -1.15 7.17 8.69
C GLY A 19 -2.17 6.27 9.38
N GLU A 20 -3.14 6.94 10.00
CA GLU A 20 -4.19 6.35 10.84
C GLU A 20 -4.91 5.16 10.19
N TYR A 21 -5.43 5.34 8.98
CA TYR A 21 -6.15 4.27 8.28
C TYR A 21 -5.29 3.04 7.96
N THR A 22 -4.02 3.28 7.65
CA THR A 22 -3.11 2.19 7.29
C THR A 22 -2.63 1.44 8.51
N THR A 23 -2.09 2.16 9.50
CA THR A 23 -1.34 1.56 10.61
C THR A 23 -1.93 1.84 11.99
N GLY A 24 -2.91 2.74 12.10
CA GLY A 24 -3.41 3.24 13.38
C GLY A 24 -2.43 4.17 14.12
N PHE A 25 -1.34 4.58 13.46
CA PHE A 25 -0.29 5.40 14.05
C PHE A 25 -0.36 6.85 13.57
N VAL A 26 -0.44 7.80 14.51
CA VAL A 26 -0.51 9.24 14.24
C VAL A 26 0.51 9.97 15.10
N GLY A 27 1.20 10.93 14.49
CA GLY A 27 2.20 11.74 15.23
C GLY A 27 3.31 10.90 15.82
N THR A 28 3.23 10.60 17.10
CA THR A 28 4.20 9.80 17.86
C THR A 28 3.59 8.58 18.54
N GLY A 29 2.30 8.27 18.28
CA GLY A 29 1.60 7.20 18.97
C GLY A 29 0.39 6.64 18.24
N ALA A 30 -0.42 5.87 18.95
CA ALA A 30 -1.68 5.36 18.44
C ALA A 30 -2.69 6.50 18.20
N ALA A 31 -3.56 6.34 17.20
CA ALA A 31 -4.67 7.24 17.00
C ALA A 31 -5.70 7.10 18.14
N ASP A 32 -6.29 8.21 18.55
CA ASP A 32 -7.38 8.28 19.56
C ASP A 32 -8.75 7.89 19.01
N SER A 33 -8.80 7.33 17.82
CA SER A 33 -10.02 6.93 17.14
C SER A 33 -10.23 5.43 17.15
N ASP A 34 -11.38 4.97 16.68
CA ASP A 34 -11.69 3.58 16.38
C ASP A 34 -10.74 2.90 15.37
N LYS A 35 -9.85 3.68 14.75
CA LYS A 35 -8.86 3.23 13.75
C LYS A 35 -7.47 2.99 14.35
N GLY A 36 -7.32 3.04 15.67
CA GLY A 36 -6.04 2.87 16.35
C GLY A 36 -5.31 1.55 16.08
N THR A 37 -6.00 0.55 15.52
CA THR A 37 -5.40 -0.72 15.10
C THR A 37 -4.88 -0.72 13.65
N GLY A 38 -5.25 0.28 12.82
CA GLY A 38 -4.87 0.30 11.42
C GLY A 38 -5.67 -0.69 10.56
N VAL A 39 -6.76 -0.22 9.98
CA VAL A 39 -7.71 -1.07 9.24
C VAL A 39 -7.07 -1.72 8.03
N VAL A 40 -6.28 -0.96 7.26
CA VAL A 40 -5.71 -1.45 5.99
C VAL A 40 -4.63 -2.50 6.24
N ALA A 41 -3.71 -2.24 7.17
CA ALA A 41 -2.65 -3.20 7.51
C ALA A 41 -3.23 -4.50 8.06
N LEU A 42 -4.22 -4.43 8.95
CA LEU A 42 -4.90 -5.61 9.49
C LEU A 42 -5.52 -6.45 8.37
N VAL A 43 -6.28 -5.83 7.46
CA VAL A 43 -6.94 -6.55 6.36
C VAL A 43 -5.91 -7.19 5.43
N MET A 44 -4.83 -6.46 5.07
CA MET A 44 -3.82 -7.00 4.15
C MET A 44 -3.02 -8.15 4.78
N LEU A 45 -2.71 -8.06 6.06
CA LEU A 45 -2.03 -9.13 6.79
C LEU A 45 -2.93 -10.36 7.00
N ASP A 46 -4.22 -10.17 7.25
CA ASP A 46 -5.16 -11.28 7.31
C ASP A 46 -5.34 -11.97 5.95
N LEU A 47 -5.43 -11.21 4.86
CA LEU A 47 -5.45 -11.77 3.51
C LEU A 47 -4.15 -12.52 3.18
N LYS A 48 -2.99 -12.03 3.66
CA LYS A 48 -1.72 -12.74 3.53
C LYS A 48 -1.74 -14.06 4.31
N ARG A 49 -2.19 -14.04 5.56
CA ARG A 49 -2.36 -15.24 6.38
C ARG A 49 -3.23 -16.31 5.69
N ARG A 50 -4.26 -15.86 4.97
CA ARG A 50 -5.16 -16.73 4.18
C ARG A 50 -4.61 -17.12 2.80
N GLY A 51 -3.39 -16.76 2.46
CA GLY A 51 -2.78 -17.05 1.15
C GLY A 51 -3.41 -16.32 -0.04
N LYS A 52 -4.19 -15.24 0.21
CA LYS A 52 -4.83 -14.42 -0.83
C LYS A 52 -3.95 -13.27 -1.31
N VAL A 53 -2.94 -12.92 -0.54
CA VAL A 53 -1.93 -11.89 -0.82
C VAL A 53 -0.54 -12.50 -0.60
N GLY A 54 0.40 -12.18 -1.48
CA GLY A 54 1.80 -12.57 -1.40
C GLY A 54 2.60 -11.65 -0.47
N ARG A 55 3.53 -10.88 -1.04
CA ARG A 55 4.29 -9.86 -0.31
C ARG A 55 3.39 -8.70 0.09
N VAL A 56 3.67 -8.11 1.25
CA VAL A 56 3.03 -6.87 1.70
C VAL A 56 4.11 -5.82 1.91
N GLY A 57 3.96 -4.68 1.26
CA GLY A 57 4.83 -3.53 1.42
C GLY A 57 4.08 -2.33 1.95
N MET A 58 4.80 -1.42 2.60
CA MET A 58 4.28 -0.16 3.11
C MET A 58 5.25 0.97 2.82
N CYS A 59 4.74 2.07 2.29
CA CYS A 59 5.55 3.23 1.93
C CYS A 59 5.00 4.50 2.56
N GLY A 60 5.87 5.23 3.26
CA GLY A 60 5.63 6.59 3.72
C GLY A 60 6.68 7.55 3.18
N THR A 61 6.73 8.77 3.72
CA THR A 61 7.76 9.77 3.37
C THR A 61 8.85 9.88 4.45
N ASN A 62 8.58 9.41 5.66
CA ASN A 62 9.46 9.60 6.80
C ASN A 62 9.87 8.27 7.45
N GLY A 63 11.03 7.75 7.04
CA GLY A 63 11.61 6.52 7.56
C GLY A 63 12.03 6.58 9.04
N LYS A 64 12.16 7.79 9.62
CA LYS A 64 12.44 7.93 11.08
C LYS A 64 11.28 7.42 11.94
N LYS A 65 10.04 7.40 11.39
CA LYS A 65 8.84 6.90 12.08
C LYS A 65 8.64 5.40 11.92
N LEU A 66 9.26 4.76 10.93
CA LEU A 66 9.00 3.35 10.60
C LEU A 66 9.29 2.38 11.75
N PRO A 67 10.37 2.53 12.54
CA PRO A 67 10.58 1.65 13.70
C PRO A 67 9.44 1.73 14.73
N GLN A 68 8.93 2.92 15.00
CA GLN A 68 7.81 3.12 15.94
C GLN A 68 6.50 2.55 15.36
N ILE A 69 6.27 2.73 14.07
CA ILE A 69 5.09 2.17 13.37
C ILE A 69 5.15 0.64 13.42
N ARG A 70 6.29 0.00 13.15
CA ARG A 70 6.44 -1.45 13.23
C ARG A 70 6.20 -1.96 14.66
N ALA A 71 6.74 -1.29 15.67
CA ALA A 71 6.51 -1.65 17.07
C ALA A 71 5.02 -1.48 17.47
N HIS A 72 4.35 -0.44 16.97
CA HIS A 72 2.93 -0.24 17.16
C HIS A 72 2.12 -1.37 16.51
N MET A 73 2.38 -1.67 15.23
CA MET A 73 1.69 -2.75 14.51
C MET A 73 1.90 -4.11 15.18
N GLN A 74 3.10 -4.39 15.70
CA GLN A 74 3.34 -5.62 16.45
C GLN A 74 2.42 -5.70 17.66
N ARG A 75 2.36 -4.64 18.47
CA ARG A 75 1.55 -4.59 19.69
C ARG A 75 0.04 -4.69 19.41
N VAL A 76 -0.47 -3.99 18.40
CA VAL A 76 -1.93 -3.91 18.15
C VAL A 76 -2.46 -4.98 17.19
N LEU A 77 -1.58 -5.60 16.40
CA LEU A 77 -1.94 -6.63 15.43
C LEU A 77 -1.29 -7.97 15.77
N GLY A 78 0.04 -8.03 15.84
CA GLY A 78 0.78 -9.26 16.03
C GLY A 78 0.50 -9.94 17.37
N ASP A 79 0.45 -9.15 18.44
CA ASP A 79 0.23 -9.67 19.81
C ASP A 79 -1.26 -9.94 20.10
N VAL A 80 -2.17 -9.44 19.26
CA VAL A 80 -3.63 -9.53 19.47
C VAL A 80 -4.28 -10.59 18.59
N TYR A 81 -3.85 -10.70 17.33
CA TYR A 81 -4.49 -11.58 16.35
C TYR A 81 -3.56 -12.74 15.98
N GLU A 82 -3.99 -13.95 16.28
CA GLU A 82 -3.24 -15.18 15.99
C GLU A 82 -2.92 -15.33 14.49
N GLY A 83 -1.66 -15.59 14.18
CA GLY A 83 -1.16 -15.78 12.82
C GLY A 83 -1.03 -14.49 11.99
N ILE A 84 -1.17 -13.31 12.60
CA ILE A 84 -0.85 -12.02 11.98
C ILE A 84 0.61 -11.69 12.30
N GLU A 85 1.42 -11.50 11.27
CA GLU A 85 2.87 -11.25 11.37
C GLU A 85 3.25 -9.90 10.78
N PRO A 86 3.16 -8.78 11.51
CA PRO A 86 3.53 -7.46 11.00
C PRO A 86 5.00 -7.34 10.59
N SER A 87 5.88 -8.16 11.16
CA SER A 87 7.31 -8.20 10.82
C SER A 87 7.60 -8.54 9.36
N CYS A 88 6.67 -9.18 8.65
CA CYS A 88 6.80 -9.52 7.24
C CYS A 88 6.57 -8.33 6.28
N VAL A 89 6.18 -7.15 6.80
CA VAL A 89 5.91 -5.96 5.98
C VAL A 89 7.21 -5.29 5.60
N GLU A 90 7.48 -5.23 4.30
CA GLU A 90 8.60 -4.48 3.74
C GLU A 90 8.29 -2.97 3.78
N THR A 91 9.27 -2.13 4.12
CA THR A 91 9.01 -0.70 4.33
C THR A 91 9.91 0.21 3.50
N TRP A 92 9.35 1.35 3.02
CA TRP A 92 10.03 2.44 2.34
C TRP A 92 9.65 3.78 2.98
N PRO A 93 10.60 4.76 2.98
CA PRO A 93 12.03 4.63 2.68
C PRO A 93 12.78 3.80 3.73
N ALA A 94 14.09 3.70 3.61
CA ALA A 94 14.92 3.07 4.65
C ALA A 94 14.78 3.82 5.99
N ASP A 95 14.96 3.11 7.10
CA ASP A 95 14.90 3.69 8.43
C ASP A 95 15.85 4.89 8.56
N GLY A 96 15.37 5.95 9.20
CA GLY A 96 16.13 7.19 9.38
C GLY A 96 16.11 8.14 8.18
N THR A 97 15.73 7.68 7.00
CA THR A 97 15.69 8.49 5.78
C THR A 97 14.35 9.23 5.64
N VAL A 98 14.40 10.48 5.20
CA VAL A 98 13.20 11.25 4.78
C VAL A 98 13.26 11.41 3.28
N ASP A 99 12.25 10.91 2.57
CA ASP A 99 12.16 10.95 1.12
C ASP A 99 10.67 11.06 0.70
N ASP A 100 10.30 12.19 0.15
CA ASP A 100 8.96 12.48 -0.35
C ASP A 100 8.61 11.71 -1.64
N LYS A 101 9.63 11.16 -2.30
CA LYS A 101 9.52 10.35 -3.52
C LYS A 101 9.78 8.87 -3.31
N ALA A 102 9.87 8.41 -2.06
CA ALA A 102 10.08 7.00 -1.73
C ALA A 102 9.10 6.05 -2.43
N TYR A 103 7.90 6.53 -2.75
CA TYR A 103 6.90 5.78 -3.50
C TYR A 103 7.40 5.32 -4.89
N LEU A 104 8.33 6.03 -5.52
CA LEU A 104 8.90 5.62 -6.81
C LEU A 104 9.73 4.34 -6.66
N ALA A 105 10.58 4.27 -5.65
CA ALA A 105 11.37 3.08 -5.34
C ALA A 105 10.46 1.93 -4.89
N ALA A 106 9.47 2.20 -4.05
CA ALA A 106 8.49 1.23 -3.61
C ALA A 106 7.71 0.64 -4.81
N CYS A 107 7.19 1.47 -5.73
CA CYS A 107 6.51 0.99 -6.93
C CYS A 107 7.41 0.16 -7.85
N GLN A 108 8.74 0.46 -7.88
CA GLN A 108 9.69 -0.33 -8.67
C GLN A 108 9.94 -1.74 -8.10
N ALA A 109 9.79 -1.90 -6.79
CA ALA A 109 9.97 -3.18 -6.10
C ALA A 109 8.81 -4.16 -6.33
N PHE A 110 7.69 -3.70 -6.89
CA PHE A 110 6.49 -4.49 -7.19
C PHE A 110 6.35 -4.73 -8.69
N GLU A 111 5.72 -5.85 -9.05
CA GLU A 111 5.58 -6.27 -10.43
C GLU A 111 4.23 -5.83 -11.03
N PRO A 112 4.12 -5.76 -12.38
CA PRO A 112 2.83 -5.58 -13.03
C PRO A 112 1.83 -6.66 -12.60
N GLY A 113 0.60 -6.23 -12.28
CA GLY A 113 -0.44 -7.10 -11.74
C GLY A 113 -0.49 -7.15 -10.20
N ASP A 114 0.46 -6.52 -9.51
CA ASP A 114 0.38 -6.29 -8.08
C ASP A 114 -0.60 -5.15 -7.75
N VAL A 115 -1.06 -5.10 -6.52
CA VAL A 115 -2.08 -4.15 -6.04
C VAL A 115 -1.42 -3.00 -5.30
N ALA A 116 -1.79 -1.76 -5.62
CA ALA A 116 -1.43 -0.58 -4.86
C ALA A 116 -2.66 0.01 -4.17
N ILE A 117 -2.54 0.30 -2.87
CA ILE A 117 -3.57 0.92 -2.05
C ILE A 117 -3.04 2.25 -1.57
N ILE A 118 -3.71 3.36 -1.92
CA ILE A 118 -3.23 4.71 -1.67
C ILE A 118 -4.07 5.36 -0.57
N PHE A 119 -3.41 5.67 0.55
CA PHE A 119 -3.95 6.37 1.72
C PHE A 119 -3.02 7.50 2.13
N THR A 120 -2.76 8.40 1.21
CA THR A 120 -1.94 9.60 1.39
C THR A 120 -2.83 10.84 1.33
N PRO A 121 -2.34 12.05 1.61
CA PRO A 121 -3.09 13.27 1.36
C PRO A 121 -3.50 13.41 -0.11
N ASP A 122 -4.68 14.01 -0.35
CA ASP A 122 -5.36 14.04 -1.65
C ASP A 122 -4.50 14.65 -2.78
N ASP A 123 -3.71 15.66 -2.47
CA ASP A 123 -2.81 16.36 -3.41
C ASP A 123 -1.71 15.45 -3.98
N THR A 124 -1.39 14.37 -3.29
CA THR A 124 -0.36 13.40 -3.71
C THR A 124 -0.92 12.23 -4.52
N HIS A 125 -2.23 11.98 -4.49
CA HIS A 125 -2.86 10.79 -5.07
C HIS A 125 -2.57 10.64 -6.55
N PHE A 126 -2.67 11.72 -7.33
CA PHE A 126 -2.47 11.67 -8.78
C PHE A 126 -1.03 11.24 -9.15
N ALA A 127 -0.03 11.83 -8.52
CA ALA A 127 1.37 11.52 -8.80
C ALA A 127 1.70 10.07 -8.46
N ILE A 128 1.22 9.58 -7.32
CA ILE A 128 1.42 8.21 -6.85
C ILE A 128 0.69 7.22 -7.76
N ALA A 129 -0.58 7.47 -8.07
CA ALA A 129 -1.37 6.62 -8.96
C ALA A 129 -0.74 6.54 -10.36
N ALA A 130 -0.27 7.66 -10.90
CA ALA A 130 0.42 7.69 -12.19
C ALA A 130 1.71 6.87 -12.18
N ALA A 131 2.49 6.89 -11.09
CA ALA A 131 3.68 6.07 -10.95
C ALA A 131 3.34 4.57 -10.90
N CYS A 132 2.33 4.18 -10.14
CA CYS A 132 1.85 2.79 -10.07
C CYS A 132 1.35 2.29 -11.44
N LEU A 133 0.56 3.12 -12.15
CA LEU A 133 0.03 2.78 -13.49
C LEU A 133 1.13 2.68 -14.55
N LYS A 134 2.14 3.57 -14.53
CA LYS A 134 3.30 3.47 -15.42
C LYS A 134 4.05 2.15 -15.24
N ARG A 135 4.12 1.65 -14.04
CA ARG A 135 4.74 0.34 -13.76
C ARG A 135 3.90 -0.80 -14.33
N GLY A 136 2.57 -0.74 -14.20
CA GLY A 136 1.62 -1.73 -14.75
C GLY A 136 1.43 -1.66 -16.25
N ALA A 137 1.50 -0.47 -16.85
CA ALA A 137 1.27 -0.24 -18.27
C ALA A 137 2.34 -0.85 -19.19
N ARG A 138 3.50 -1.25 -18.68
CA ARG A 138 4.52 -1.98 -19.45
C ARG A 138 4.22 -3.47 -19.62
N ALA A 139 3.27 -4.01 -18.89
CA ALA A 139 2.78 -5.37 -19.05
C ALA A 139 1.55 -5.39 -19.97
N ARG A 140 1.76 -5.71 -21.23
CA ARG A 140 0.67 -5.98 -22.17
C ARG A 140 -0.25 -7.05 -21.60
N ARG A 141 -1.57 -6.74 -21.56
CA ARG A 141 -2.69 -7.68 -21.46
C ARG A 141 -2.66 -8.72 -20.35
N ALA A 142 -2.51 -8.30 -19.12
CA ALA A 142 -3.01 -9.12 -18.02
C ALA A 142 -4.34 -8.52 -17.54
N ARG A 143 -5.41 -9.28 -17.60
CA ARG A 143 -6.80 -8.88 -17.32
C ARG A 143 -7.09 -8.56 -15.85
N ARG A 144 -6.09 -8.37 -14.99
CA ARG A 144 -6.30 -8.18 -13.55
C ARG A 144 -5.24 -7.24 -12.95
N GLY A 145 -5.36 -5.96 -13.24
CA GLY A 145 -4.76 -4.96 -12.39
C GLY A 145 -5.89 -4.24 -11.66
N LEU A 146 -6.12 -4.52 -10.40
CA LEU A 146 -7.05 -3.76 -9.59
C LEU A 146 -6.25 -2.70 -8.86
N LEU A 147 -6.31 -1.47 -9.35
CA LEU A 147 -5.88 -0.30 -8.61
C LEU A 147 -7.05 0.11 -7.73
N LEU A 148 -7.00 -0.21 -6.46
CA LEU A 148 -7.98 0.24 -5.50
C LEU A 148 -7.51 1.56 -4.90
N VAL A 149 -8.03 2.67 -5.40
CA VAL A 149 -7.86 3.98 -4.78
C VAL A 149 -9.05 4.16 -3.84
N LEU A 150 -8.86 3.93 -2.55
CA LEU A 150 -9.86 4.25 -1.54
C LEU A 150 -9.55 5.65 -1.02
N THR A 151 -10.35 6.62 -1.42
CA THR A 151 -10.34 7.97 -0.86
C THR A 151 -11.53 8.15 0.08
N PRO A 152 -11.39 8.87 1.20
CA PRO A 152 -12.54 9.21 2.04
C PRO A 152 -13.51 10.20 1.38
N LEU A 153 -13.09 10.91 0.32
CA LEU A 153 -13.90 11.91 -0.38
C LEU A 153 -13.57 11.91 -1.89
N SER A 154 -14.49 11.38 -2.65
CA SER A 154 -14.76 11.61 -4.07
C SER A 154 -13.60 11.86 -5.06
N LEU A 155 -12.96 10.79 -5.51
CA LEU A 155 -12.39 10.71 -6.86
C LEU A 155 -12.48 9.27 -7.33
N SER A 156 -13.56 8.93 -8.02
CA SER A 156 -13.65 7.68 -8.77
C SER A 156 -12.75 7.78 -9.99
N LEU A 157 -11.57 7.16 -9.92
CA LEU A 157 -10.78 6.88 -11.11
C LEU A 157 -11.38 5.66 -11.80
N CYS A 158 -12.25 5.90 -12.76
CA CYS A 158 -12.79 4.84 -13.60
C CYS A 158 -11.78 4.53 -14.72
N CYS A 159 -11.12 3.40 -14.65
CA CYS A 159 -10.28 2.90 -15.74
C CYS A 159 -11.14 2.23 -16.80
N CYS A 160 -11.81 3.03 -17.65
CA CYS A 160 -12.39 2.54 -18.89
C CYS A 160 -11.43 2.82 -20.04
N GLY A 161 -10.83 1.77 -20.60
CA GLY A 161 -10.25 1.80 -21.93
C GLY A 161 -8.98 2.66 -22.12
N GLY A 162 -8.00 2.56 -21.24
CA GLY A 162 -6.62 3.00 -21.58
C GLY A 162 -6.36 4.50 -21.59
N ARG A 163 -7.26 5.35 -21.12
CA ARG A 163 -7.02 6.78 -20.89
C ARG A 163 -7.46 7.18 -19.48
N LEU A 164 -6.55 7.85 -18.78
CA LEU A 164 -6.85 8.55 -17.54
C LEU A 164 -7.73 9.78 -17.87
N GLN A 165 -9.00 9.74 -17.50
CA GLN A 165 -9.84 10.93 -17.47
C GLN A 165 -10.14 11.28 -16.02
N ALA A 166 -9.78 12.49 -15.60
CA ALA A 166 -10.23 13.04 -14.34
C ALA A 166 -11.69 13.47 -14.50
N CYS A 167 -12.61 12.84 -13.78
CA CYS A 167 -13.96 13.36 -13.64
C CYS A 167 -13.94 14.42 -12.54
N THR A 168 -13.97 15.70 -12.91
CA THR A 168 -14.33 16.79 -12.01
C THR A 168 -15.84 16.93 -12.04
N SER A 169 -16.49 16.70 -10.92
CA SER A 169 -17.88 17.13 -10.65
C SER A 169 -17.84 18.39 -9.83
#